data_68c9021eb0a56668f91e261fc98e9853
#
_entry.id   68c9021eb0a56668f91e261fc98e9853
#
_cell.length_a   1.000
_cell.length_b   1.000
_cell.length_c   1.000
_cell.angle_alpha   90.00
_cell.angle_beta   90.00
_cell.angle_gamma   90.00
#
_symmetry.space_group_name_H-M   'P 1'
#
loop_
_entity.id
_entity.type
_entity.pdbx_description
1 polymer ?
#
loop_
_entity_poly.entity_id
_entity_poly.type
_entity_poly.pdbx_seq_one_letter_code
_entity_poly.pdbx_strand_id
1 'polypeptide(L)'
;AARKYRRIVQIGTQNRSAPYNHAAREYIASGKLGAIHLVRVIDQKGEPNFPMAPDSDPPEGFNWDMWNGPAPEHKYNETLRDQWRFLWRYCGGDLTYDGIHQVDLARWLCGLKYPQTVFSNGARYDRNGAAETPDTQLAVLEFDDLMMSIELSLNTPYMIKADMGVRDGDIYPYWPQNTERIEIYGSEGLMYVGRMGSGWQVYVRQKNREPVIRDQMHGRFPDKEHQQNFIECVRSRKTPNADIAEGHLSMLLVHYAMISYRLGAEKLTIDPQTEQIVGNPRAMELFTRDYRKPWVVEDTV
;
A
#
# COMPACT_ATOMS: atom_id res chain seq x y z
N ALA A 1 -22.45 -4.42 1.02
CA ALA A 1 -23.13 -3.64 -0.04
C ALA A 1 -22.86 -4.19 -1.45
N ALA A 2 -21.61 -4.19 -1.95
CA ALA A 2 -21.30 -4.55 -3.34
C ALA A 2 -21.91 -5.91 -3.77
N ARG A 3 -21.73 -6.94 -2.96
CA ARG A 3 -22.30 -8.28 -3.23
C ARG A 3 -23.82 -8.31 -3.13
N LYS A 4 -24.39 -7.70 -2.08
CA LYS A 4 -25.85 -7.60 -1.87
C LYS A 4 -26.56 -6.94 -3.06
N TYR A 5 -26.00 -5.85 -3.56
CA TYR A 5 -26.59 -5.08 -4.66
C TYR A 5 -26.02 -5.44 -6.04
N ARG A 6 -25.22 -6.51 -6.13
CA ARG A 6 -24.58 -6.99 -7.36
C ARG A 6 -23.87 -5.87 -8.14
N ARG A 7 -23.13 -5.02 -7.44
CA ARG A 7 -22.36 -3.94 -8.06
C ARG A 7 -20.92 -4.39 -8.28
N ILE A 8 -20.35 -3.98 -9.39
CA ILE A 8 -18.93 -4.13 -9.65
C ILE A 8 -18.23 -2.96 -8.98
N VAL A 9 -17.30 -3.28 -8.09
CA VAL A 9 -16.46 -2.30 -7.39
C VAL A 9 -15.01 -2.70 -7.60
N GLN A 10 -14.23 -1.81 -8.20
CA GLN A 10 -12.80 -1.97 -8.41
C GLN A 10 -12.07 -0.86 -7.67
N ILE A 11 -11.02 -1.21 -6.95
CA ILE A 11 -10.15 -0.25 -6.27
C ILE A 11 -8.94 0.11 -7.13
N GLY A 12 -8.23 1.20 -6.79
CA GLY A 12 -7.14 1.76 -7.57
C GLY A 12 -5.79 1.03 -7.44
N THR A 13 -5.76 -0.28 -7.19
CA THR A 13 -4.51 -1.06 -7.18
C THR A 13 -4.22 -1.61 -8.58
N GLN A 14 -3.78 -0.73 -9.48
CA GLN A 14 -3.65 -0.97 -10.91
C GLN A 14 -2.73 -2.15 -11.26
N ASN A 15 -1.69 -2.38 -10.45
CA ASN A 15 -0.69 -3.44 -10.66
C ASN A 15 -1.29 -4.85 -10.79
N ARG A 16 -2.47 -5.09 -10.22
CA ARG A 16 -3.23 -6.33 -10.39
C ARG A 16 -3.71 -6.59 -11.81
N SER A 17 -3.73 -5.57 -12.66
CA SER A 17 -4.12 -5.69 -14.07
C SER A 17 -2.93 -5.77 -15.03
N ALA A 18 -1.72 -5.70 -14.51
CA ALA A 18 -0.49 -5.75 -15.32
C ALA A 18 -0.19 -7.18 -15.80
N PRO A 19 -0.07 -7.43 -17.11
CA PRO A 19 0.27 -8.76 -17.64
C PRO A 19 1.59 -9.32 -17.09
N TYR A 20 2.61 -8.46 -16.94
CA TYR A 20 3.90 -8.86 -16.37
C TYR A 20 3.80 -9.25 -14.88
N ASN A 21 2.88 -8.66 -14.11
CA ASN A 21 2.67 -9.07 -12.71
C ASN A 21 1.91 -10.40 -12.61
N HIS A 22 1.03 -10.72 -13.55
CA HIS A 22 0.48 -12.07 -13.67
C HIS A 22 1.58 -13.09 -13.95
N ALA A 23 2.49 -12.80 -14.88
CA ALA A 23 3.66 -13.64 -15.15
C ALA A 23 4.59 -13.78 -13.93
N ALA A 24 4.83 -12.70 -13.16
CA ALA A 24 5.57 -12.75 -11.90
C ALA A 24 4.91 -13.71 -10.89
N ARG A 25 3.59 -13.62 -10.74
CA ARG A 25 2.82 -14.50 -9.86
C ARG A 25 2.91 -15.97 -10.29
N GLU A 26 2.81 -16.25 -11.58
CA GLU A 26 2.99 -17.61 -12.15
C GLU A 26 4.42 -18.11 -11.92
N TYR A 27 5.43 -17.24 -12.09
CA TYR A 27 6.82 -17.57 -11.79
C TYR A 27 7.00 -17.97 -10.33
N ILE A 28 6.45 -17.22 -9.39
CA ILE A 28 6.48 -17.52 -7.96
C ILE A 28 5.76 -18.85 -7.69
N ALA A 29 4.54 -19.02 -8.21
CA ALA A 29 3.75 -20.23 -8.02
C ALA A 29 4.41 -21.49 -8.64
N SER A 30 5.27 -21.34 -9.64
CA SER A 30 6.02 -22.45 -10.24
C SER A 30 7.15 -22.99 -9.34
N GLY A 31 7.42 -22.36 -8.19
CA GLY A 31 8.48 -22.75 -7.25
C GLY A 31 9.91 -22.41 -7.70
N LYS A 32 10.09 -21.68 -8.81
CA LYS A 32 11.43 -21.34 -9.33
C LYS A 32 12.25 -20.42 -8.43
N LEU A 33 11.61 -19.72 -7.49
CA LEU A 33 12.30 -18.94 -6.44
C LEU A 33 12.73 -19.81 -5.24
N GLY A 34 12.28 -21.08 -5.19
CA GLY A 34 12.41 -21.91 -4.00
C GLY A 34 11.44 -21.48 -2.88
N ALA A 35 11.75 -21.85 -1.64
CA ALA A 35 10.96 -21.46 -0.49
C ALA A 35 11.12 -19.95 -0.21
N ILE A 36 10.04 -19.20 -0.34
CA ILE A 36 10.03 -17.77 -0.01
C ILE A 36 9.97 -17.64 1.51
N HIS A 37 10.87 -16.84 2.09
CA HIS A 37 10.99 -16.65 3.53
C HIS A 37 10.96 -15.18 3.96
N LEU A 38 11.23 -14.25 3.04
CA LEU A 38 11.19 -12.82 3.32
C LEU A 38 10.64 -12.05 2.11
N VAL A 39 9.75 -11.11 2.38
CA VAL A 39 9.26 -10.11 1.40
C VAL A 39 9.52 -8.73 1.98
N ARG A 40 10.20 -7.85 1.23
CA ARG A 40 10.41 -6.46 1.62
C ARG A 40 9.62 -5.55 0.70
N VAL A 41 8.78 -4.73 1.31
CA VAL A 41 8.01 -3.67 0.65
C VAL A 41 8.66 -2.35 0.99
N ILE A 42 9.12 -1.62 -0.02
CA ILE A 42 9.94 -0.43 0.16
C ILE A 42 9.25 0.75 -0.49
N ASP A 43 9.01 1.80 0.31
CA ASP A 43 8.48 3.10 -0.10
C ASP A 43 9.38 4.19 0.47
N GLN A 44 10.37 4.60 -0.31
CA GLN A 44 11.42 5.54 0.10
C GLN A 44 11.48 6.69 -0.90
N LYS A 45 11.12 7.89 -0.46
CA LYS A 45 11.07 9.07 -1.32
C LYS A 45 11.32 10.37 -0.54
N GLY A 46 11.50 11.48 -1.22
CA GLY A 46 11.48 12.80 -0.63
C GLY A 46 10.08 13.39 -0.70
N GLU A 47 9.48 13.69 0.43
CA GLU A 47 8.24 14.46 0.50
C GLU A 47 8.51 15.75 1.27
N PRO A 48 8.15 16.90 0.70
CA PRO A 48 8.37 18.17 1.37
C PRO A 48 7.48 18.30 2.61
N ASN A 49 8.05 18.84 3.67
CA ASN A 49 7.23 19.29 4.78
C ASN A 49 6.50 20.58 4.40
N PHE A 50 5.40 20.86 5.09
CA PHE A 50 4.53 21.99 4.77
C PHE A 50 4.07 22.71 6.03
N PRO A 51 3.88 24.03 5.99
CA PRO A 51 3.27 24.77 7.09
C PRO A 51 1.76 24.54 7.13
N MET A 52 1.16 24.77 8.29
CA MET A 52 -0.29 24.87 8.39
C MET A 52 -0.74 26.26 7.90
N ALA A 53 -1.61 26.29 6.90
CA ALA A 53 -2.25 27.52 6.45
C ALA A 53 -3.22 28.06 7.51
N PRO A 54 -3.50 29.37 7.56
CA PRO A 54 -4.58 29.89 8.38
C PRO A 54 -5.94 29.40 7.89
N ASP A 55 -6.87 29.25 8.82
CA ASP A 55 -8.27 28.99 8.47
C ASP A 55 -8.85 30.16 7.69
N SER A 56 -9.67 29.87 6.70
CA SER A 56 -10.33 30.86 5.84
C SER A 56 -11.72 30.40 5.41
N ASP A 57 -12.37 31.19 4.59
CA ASP A 57 -13.56 30.75 3.86
C ASP A 57 -13.13 29.86 2.66
N PRO A 58 -13.94 28.85 2.31
CA PRO A 58 -13.65 28.03 1.14
C PRO A 58 -13.75 28.85 -0.16
N PRO A 59 -13.00 28.47 -1.22
CA PRO A 59 -13.15 29.09 -2.52
C PRO A 59 -14.60 29.05 -3.03
N GLU A 60 -14.99 30.05 -3.83
CA GLU A 60 -16.32 30.10 -4.41
C GLU A 60 -16.67 28.80 -5.16
N GLY A 61 -17.84 28.25 -4.88
CA GLY A 61 -18.30 26.99 -5.47
C GLY A 61 -17.71 25.71 -4.84
N PHE A 62 -16.81 25.83 -3.87
CA PHE A 62 -16.24 24.66 -3.19
C PHE A 62 -17.05 24.27 -1.95
N ASN A 63 -17.68 23.09 -1.99
CA ASN A 63 -18.46 22.58 -0.86
C ASN A 63 -17.54 21.89 0.15
N TRP A 64 -17.07 22.66 1.14
CA TRP A 64 -16.18 22.17 2.19
C TRP A 64 -16.83 21.09 3.07
N ASP A 65 -18.11 21.23 3.41
CA ASP A 65 -18.81 20.22 4.23
C ASP A 65 -18.84 18.85 3.55
N MET A 66 -19.13 18.84 2.27
CA MET A 66 -19.15 17.61 1.47
C MET A 66 -17.75 17.02 1.30
N TRP A 67 -16.72 17.86 1.11
CA TRP A 67 -15.33 17.41 1.02
C TRP A 67 -14.83 16.85 2.35
N ASN A 68 -15.09 17.54 3.46
CA ASN A 68 -14.70 17.12 4.81
C ASN A 68 -15.40 15.81 5.22
N GLY A 69 -16.62 15.58 4.75
CA GLY A 69 -17.38 14.35 4.91
C GLY A 69 -17.45 13.88 6.36
N PRO A 70 -17.13 12.61 6.64
CA PRO A 70 -17.21 12.01 7.98
C PRO A 70 -16.10 12.46 8.94
N ALA A 71 -15.11 13.23 8.49
CA ALA A 71 -14.04 13.72 9.35
C ALA A 71 -14.58 14.73 10.39
N PRO A 72 -13.92 14.93 11.53
CA PRO A 72 -14.30 15.92 12.52
C PRO A 72 -14.47 17.31 11.90
N GLU A 73 -15.47 18.04 12.33
CA GLU A 73 -15.76 19.38 11.82
C GLU A 73 -14.57 20.33 12.01
N HIS A 74 -14.29 21.10 10.98
CA HIS A 74 -13.24 22.10 10.98
C HIS A 74 -13.59 23.21 9.99
N LYS A 75 -13.12 24.43 10.24
CA LYS A 75 -13.15 25.49 9.23
C LYS A 75 -12.35 25.08 8.02
N TYR A 76 -12.67 25.64 6.86
CA TYR A 76 -11.86 25.41 5.68
C TYR A 76 -10.41 25.82 5.92
N ASN A 77 -9.53 24.96 5.50
CA ASN A 77 -8.09 25.17 5.57
C ASN A 77 -7.46 24.53 4.34
N GLU A 78 -6.66 25.29 3.61
CA GLU A 78 -6.05 24.83 2.36
C GLU A 78 -5.08 23.68 2.59
N THR A 79 -4.30 23.71 3.68
CA THR A 79 -3.40 22.61 4.04
C THR A 79 -4.16 21.33 4.36
N LEU A 80 -5.31 21.41 5.04
CA LEU A 80 -6.16 20.23 5.28
C LEU A 80 -6.66 19.64 3.97
N ARG A 81 -7.05 20.48 3.00
CA ARG A 81 -7.51 20.04 1.68
C ARG A 81 -6.39 19.40 0.86
N ASP A 82 -5.22 19.98 0.83
CA ASP A 82 -4.15 19.60 -0.11
C ASP A 82 -3.21 18.54 0.48
N GLN A 83 -3.04 18.54 1.80
CA GLN A 83 -2.12 17.65 2.52
C GLN A 83 -2.83 16.62 3.41
N TRP A 84 -4.10 16.35 3.14
CA TRP A 84 -4.97 15.48 3.92
C TRP A 84 -4.35 14.11 4.24
N ARG A 85 -3.53 13.59 3.35
CA ARG A 85 -2.90 12.27 3.51
C ARG A 85 -1.96 12.18 4.71
N PHE A 86 -1.40 13.29 5.16
CA PHE A 86 -0.48 13.36 6.30
C PHE A 86 -1.14 13.76 7.62
N LEU A 87 -2.46 13.81 7.66
CA LEU A 87 -3.24 14.28 8.81
C LEU A 87 -4.14 13.17 9.32
N TRP A 88 -4.03 12.81 10.60
CA TRP A 88 -4.78 11.68 11.20
C TRP A 88 -6.28 11.76 11.05
N ARG A 89 -6.82 12.97 10.97
CA ARG A 89 -8.26 13.18 10.78
C ARG A 89 -8.79 12.64 9.45
N TYR A 90 -7.93 12.47 8.45
CA TYR A 90 -8.32 12.03 7.11
C TYR A 90 -7.66 10.72 6.70
N CYS A 91 -6.39 10.53 7.04
CA CYS A 91 -5.59 9.42 6.55
C CYS A 91 -4.57 8.96 7.58
N GLY A 92 -3.94 7.83 7.36
CA GLY A 92 -2.86 7.28 8.19
C GLY A 92 -1.46 7.57 7.65
N GLY A 93 -1.29 8.61 6.83
CA GLY A 93 0.00 8.94 6.23
C GLY A 93 0.28 8.19 4.93
N ASP A 94 1.51 8.28 4.50
CA ASP A 94 1.92 7.78 3.19
C ASP A 94 1.82 6.25 3.10
N LEU A 95 2.02 5.53 4.20
CA LEU A 95 1.83 4.08 4.23
C LEU A 95 0.42 3.66 3.80
N THR A 96 -0.60 4.41 4.22
CA THR A 96 -2.00 4.15 3.86
C THR A 96 -2.40 4.76 2.51
N TYR A 97 -1.68 5.78 2.05
CA TYR A 97 -1.98 6.50 0.82
C TYR A 97 -1.29 5.91 -0.41
N ASP A 98 0.03 5.73 -0.37
CA ASP A 98 0.84 5.23 -1.49
C ASP A 98 1.42 3.84 -1.21
N GLY A 99 1.92 3.59 0.00
CA GLY A 99 2.49 2.30 0.41
C GLY A 99 1.53 1.12 0.26
N ILE A 100 0.23 1.37 0.31
CA ILE A 100 -0.80 0.35 0.05
C ILE A 100 -0.66 -0.31 -1.33
N HIS A 101 -0.18 0.39 -2.34
CA HIS A 101 0.00 -0.17 -3.67
C HIS A 101 1.06 -1.26 -3.71
N GLN A 102 2.19 -1.05 -3.01
CA GLN A 102 3.26 -2.04 -2.90
C GLN A 102 2.84 -3.20 -2.00
N VAL A 103 2.18 -2.90 -0.88
CA VAL A 103 1.66 -3.93 0.04
C VAL A 103 0.64 -4.83 -0.66
N ASP A 104 -0.28 -4.24 -1.43
CA ASP A 104 -1.26 -4.99 -2.22
C ASP A 104 -0.59 -5.90 -3.25
N LEU A 105 0.37 -5.37 -3.99
CA LEU A 105 1.10 -6.13 -5.00
C LEU A 105 1.89 -7.29 -4.36
N ALA A 106 2.65 -7.02 -3.30
CA ALA A 106 3.44 -8.04 -2.58
C ALA A 106 2.54 -9.15 -2.02
N ARG A 107 1.44 -8.76 -1.33
CA ARG A 107 0.46 -9.68 -0.79
C ARG A 107 -0.12 -10.59 -1.88
N TRP A 108 -0.53 -10.00 -2.99
CA TRP A 108 -1.16 -10.73 -4.10
C TRP A 108 -0.18 -11.66 -4.83
N LEU A 109 1.04 -11.21 -5.10
CA LEU A 109 2.07 -12.02 -5.75
C LEU A 109 2.41 -13.27 -4.93
N CYS A 110 2.53 -13.12 -3.62
CA CYS A 110 2.89 -14.21 -2.70
C CYS A 110 1.67 -15.00 -2.17
N GLY A 111 0.44 -14.65 -2.59
CA GLY A 111 -0.78 -15.36 -2.17
C GLY A 111 -1.13 -15.21 -0.69
N LEU A 112 -0.64 -14.17 -0.02
CA LEU A 112 -0.83 -13.94 1.41
C LEU A 112 -2.23 -13.42 1.73
N LYS A 113 -2.75 -13.76 2.92
CA LYS A 113 -4.04 -13.25 3.42
C LYS A 113 -3.85 -12.49 4.72
N TYR A 114 -3.75 -13.19 5.83
CA TYR A 114 -3.66 -12.62 7.18
C TYR A 114 -2.32 -12.95 7.81
N PRO A 115 -1.65 -11.99 8.45
CA PRO A 115 -0.50 -12.28 9.29
C PRO A 115 -0.95 -12.88 10.62
N GLN A 116 -0.10 -13.66 11.27
CA GLN A 116 -0.28 -14.13 12.64
C GLN A 116 -0.03 -12.99 13.63
N THR A 117 1.03 -12.22 13.38
CA THR A 117 1.39 -11.08 14.22
C THR A 117 1.84 -9.90 13.37
N VAL A 118 1.67 -8.71 13.94
CA VAL A 118 2.13 -7.45 13.35
C VAL A 118 2.81 -6.60 14.41
N PHE A 119 3.96 -6.05 14.07
CA PHE A 119 4.69 -5.07 14.86
C PHE A 119 5.06 -3.89 13.97
N SER A 120 4.89 -2.66 14.45
CA SER A 120 5.30 -1.48 13.72
C SER A 120 5.82 -0.40 14.65
N ASN A 121 6.94 0.19 14.27
CA ASN A 121 7.51 1.35 14.94
C ASN A 121 7.90 2.42 13.92
N GLY A 122 7.92 3.67 14.35
CA GLY A 122 8.24 4.80 13.50
C GLY A 122 8.29 6.09 14.29
N ALA A 123 8.60 7.16 13.59
CA ALA A 123 8.58 8.49 14.14
C ALA A 123 8.42 9.53 13.03
N ARG A 124 8.17 10.76 13.46
CA ARG A 124 8.37 11.93 12.63
C ARG A 124 9.70 12.58 13.02
N TYR A 125 10.70 12.41 12.17
CA TYR A 125 12.05 12.96 12.38
C TYR A 125 12.17 14.38 11.84
N ASP A 126 11.52 14.70 10.72
CA ASP A 126 11.36 16.09 10.31
C ASP A 126 10.20 16.72 11.09
N ARG A 127 10.56 17.55 12.09
CA ARG A 127 9.62 18.21 13.00
C ARG A 127 9.20 19.60 12.53
N ASN A 128 9.65 20.02 11.36
CA ASN A 128 9.38 21.35 10.84
C ASN A 128 8.13 21.35 9.97
N GLY A 129 6.95 21.48 10.54
CA GLY A 129 5.72 21.59 9.75
C GLY A 129 4.50 20.95 10.39
N ALA A 130 3.44 20.84 9.61
CA ALA A 130 2.10 20.49 10.07
C ALA A 130 1.72 19.01 9.88
N ALA A 131 2.56 18.20 9.24
CA ALA A 131 2.26 16.78 9.08
C ALA A 131 2.27 16.05 10.43
N GLU A 132 1.28 15.19 10.65
CA GLU A 132 1.04 14.50 11.93
C GLU A 132 1.51 13.04 11.90
N THR A 133 1.47 12.42 10.71
CA THR A 133 1.80 11.00 10.52
C THR A 133 3.31 10.77 10.43
N PRO A 134 3.82 9.56 10.70
CA PRO A 134 5.26 9.30 10.63
C PRO A 134 5.82 9.57 9.24
N ASP A 135 7.03 10.11 9.18
CA ASP A 135 7.82 10.22 7.96
C ASP A 135 8.81 9.05 7.79
N THR A 136 9.03 8.30 8.85
CA THR A 136 9.83 7.08 8.85
C THR A 136 9.12 6.02 9.67
N GLN A 137 8.83 4.87 9.06
CA GLN A 137 8.10 3.78 9.70
C GLN A 137 8.58 2.44 9.18
N LEU A 138 8.77 1.50 10.09
CA LEU A 138 9.09 0.11 9.79
C LEU A 138 7.99 -0.78 10.39
N ALA A 139 7.45 -1.69 9.59
CA ALA A 139 6.53 -2.70 10.07
C ALA A 139 7.02 -4.09 9.70
N VAL A 140 6.73 -5.07 10.55
CA VAL A 140 7.00 -6.48 10.34
C VAL A 140 5.71 -7.25 10.53
N LEU A 141 5.35 -8.04 9.53
CA LEU A 141 4.19 -8.91 9.53
C LEU A 141 4.68 -10.35 9.41
N GLU A 142 4.32 -11.19 10.37
CA GLU A 142 4.68 -12.60 10.43
C GLU A 142 3.53 -13.45 9.87
N PHE A 143 3.81 -14.22 8.83
CA PHE A 143 2.91 -15.20 8.24
C PHE A 143 3.43 -16.61 8.56
N ASP A 144 2.66 -17.65 8.21
CA ASP A 144 3.03 -19.05 8.54
C ASP A 144 4.41 -19.43 8.03
N ASP A 145 4.75 -19.06 6.78
CA ASP A 145 5.97 -19.53 6.11
C ASP A 145 6.97 -18.39 5.81
N LEU A 146 6.59 -17.13 6.02
CA LEU A 146 7.45 -15.99 5.69
C LEU A 146 7.19 -14.77 6.55
N MET A 147 8.16 -13.86 6.54
CA MET A 147 8.02 -12.51 7.10
C MET A 147 7.90 -11.49 5.96
N MET A 148 7.05 -10.48 6.18
CA MET A 148 6.99 -9.29 5.33
C MET A 148 7.46 -8.07 6.13
N SER A 149 8.46 -7.33 5.62
CA SER A 149 8.76 -5.99 6.12
C SER A 149 8.13 -4.93 5.24
N ILE A 150 7.69 -3.82 5.84
CA ILE A 150 7.27 -2.61 5.16
C ILE A 150 8.17 -1.48 5.65
N GLU A 151 8.84 -0.81 4.73
CA GLU A 151 9.87 0.18 5.01
C GLU A 151 9.50 1.50 4.35
N LEU A 152 9.00 2.44 5.15
CA LEU A 152 8.65 3.79 4.73
C LEU A 152 9.73 4.78 5.15
N SER A 153 10.18 5.64 4.23
CA SER A 153 10.96 6.84 4.54
C SER A 153 10.64 7.96 3.57
N LEU A 154 10.19 9.09 4.10
CA LEU A 154 9.88 10.31 3.32
C LEU A 154 11.04 11.32 3.31
N ASN A 155 12.14 11.00 3.98
CA ASN A 155 13.33 11.85 4.10
C ASN A 155 14.49 11.36 3.21
N THR A 156 14.18 10.77 2.05
CA THR A 156 15.16 10.18 1.14
C THR A 156 15.07 10.78 -0.28
N PRO A 157 15.29 12.09 -0.46
CA PRO A 157 15.12 12.76 -1.76
C PRO A 157 16.13 12.32 -2.83
N TYR A 158 17.17 11.58 -2.45
CA TYR A 158 18.16 10.98 -3.34
C TYR A 158 17.70 9.63 -3.94
N MET A 159 16.58 9.09 -3.47
CA MET A 159 15.96 7.92 -4.10
C MET A 159 15.29 8.33 -5.41
N ILE A 160 15.40 7.47 -6.40
CA ILE A 160 14.95 7.76 -7.77
C ILE A 160 13.51 7.29 -7.94
N LYS A 161 12.59 8.23 -8.06
CA LYS A 161 11.24 7.91 -8.53
C LYS A 161 11.32 7.48 -9.99
N ALA A 162 10.58 6.43 -10.37
CA ALA A 162 10.56 5.94 -11.73
C ALA A 162 10.20 7.07 -12.70
N ASP A 163 11.12 7.42 -13.60
CA ASP A 163 10.85 8.36 -14.68
C ASP A 163 9.93 7.75 -15.75
N MET A 164 9.53 8.57 -16.73
CA MET A 164 8.62 8.10 -17.77
C MET A 164 9.23 7.01 -18.66
N GLY A 165 10.55 6.96 -18.79
CA GLY A 165 11.26 5.90 -19.53
C GLY A 165 11.18 4.55 -18.82
N VAL A 166 11.19 4.54 -17.49
CA VAL A 166 10.97 3.35 -16.67
C VAL A 166 9.49 3.00 -16.59
N ARG A 167 8.62 4.01 -16.34
CA ARG A 167 7.18 3.81 -16.16
C ARG A 167 6.48 3.32 -17.42
N ASP A 168 6.75 3.94 -18.57
CA ASP A 168 6.04 3.72 -19.83
C ASP A 168 6.94 3.18 -20.95
N GLY A 169 8.23 3.03 -20.68
CA GLY A 169 9.24 2.51 -21.59
C GLY A 169 9.55 1.02 -21.38
N ASP A 170 10.79 0.66 -21.70
CA ASP A 170 11.34 -0.70 -21.61
C ASP A 170 12.67 -0.76 -20.84
N ILE A 171 12.88 0.20 -19.95
CA ILE A 171 14.09 0.34 -19.15
C ILE A 171 13.83 -0.22 -17.75
N TYR A 172 14.73 -1.08 -17.25
CA TYR A 172 14.73 -1.48 -15.85
C TYR A 172 15.40 -0.40 -15.00
N PRO A 173 14.87 -0.14 -13.78
CA PRO A 173 15.50 0.80 -12.87
C PRO A 173 16.79 0.22 -12.27
N TYR A 174 17.62 1.09 -11.69
CA TYR A 174 18.61 0.66 -10.73
C TYR A 174 17.91 0.33 -9.40
N TRP A 175 17.61 -0.94 -9.17
CA TRP A 175 16.76 -1.40 -8.08
C TRP A 175 17.11 -0.85 -6.69
N PRO A 176 18.40 -0.78 -6.28
CA PRO A 176 18.75 -0.27 -4.95
C PRO A 176 18.31 1.19 -4.69
N GLN A 177 18.18 2.01 -5.73
CA GLN A 177 17.71 3.40 -5.64
C GLN A 177 16.27 3.61 -6.12
N ASN A 178 15.57 2.57 -6.56
CA ASN A 178 14.15 2.71 -6.94
C ASN A 178 13.30 2.95 -5.70
N THR A 179 12.54 4.06 -5.70
CA THR A 179 11.74 4.50 -4.55
C THR A 179 10.67 3.50 -4.13
N GLU A 180 10.06 2.81 -5.10
CA GLU A 180 8.86 2.00 -4.89
C GLU A 180 9.10 0.61 -5.48
N ARG A 181 9.65 -0.29 -4.66
CA ARG A 181 9.99 -1.64 -5.09
C ARG A 181 9.59 -2.69 -4.07
N ILE A 182 9.44 -3.90 -4.55
CA ILE A 182 9.26 -5.10 -3.75
C ILE A 182 10.45 -6.02 -4.00
N GLU A 183 10.96 -6.61 -2.93
CA GLU A 183 12.02 -7.60 -2.96
C GLU A 183 11.49 -8.91 -2.38
N ILE A 184 11.48 -10.00 -3.16
CA ILE A 184 10.98 -11.32 -2.76
C ILE A 184 12.14 -12.27 -2.70
N TYR A 185 12.49 -12.71 -1.49
CA TYR A 185 13.64 -13.56 -1.20
C TYR A 185 13.18 -15.01 -1.09
N GLY A 186 13.61 -15.82 -2.03
CA GLY A 186 13.46 -17.26 -2.00
C GLY A 186 14.80 -17.97 -1.80
N SER A 187 14.78 -19.26 -1.52
CA SER A 187 16.01 -20.07 -1.34
C SER A 187 16.84 -20.21 -2.61
N GLU A 188 16.24 -20.01 -3.79
CA GLU A 188 16.86 -20.17 -5.11
C GLU A 188 17.07 -18.87 -5.88
N GLY A 189 16.60 -17.73 -5.35
CA GLY A 189 16.76 -16.45 -6.02
C GLY A 189 16.05 -15.29 -5.33
N LEU A 190 16.38 -14.08 -5.79
CA LEU A 190 15.78 -12.82 -5.37
C LEU A 190 15.03 -12.21 -6.55
N MET A 191 13.73 -11.95 -6.38
CA MET A 191 12.95 -11.24 -7.37
C MET A 191 12.75 -9.76 -6.92
N TYR A 192 13.13 -8.85 -7.79
CA TYR A 192 12.72 -7.44 -7.71
C TYR A 192 11.48 -7.20 -8.54
N VAL A 193 10.52 -6.45 -8.01
CA VAL A 193 9.30 -6.03 -8.71
C VAL A 193 9.11 -4.54 -8.55
N GLY A 194 8.86 -3.83 -9.65
CA GLY A 194 8.58 -2.40 -9.66
C GLY A 194 7.08 -2.12 -9.51
N ARG A 195 6.74 -1.12 -8.70
CA ARG A 195 5.36 -0.66 -8.56
C ARG A 195 4.96 0.31 -9.67
N MET A 196 5.89 1.15 -10.14
CA MET A 196 5.63 2.19 -11.15
C MET A 196 5.99 1.73 -12.57
N GLY A 197 5.60 0.54 -12.98
CA GLY A 197 6.10 -0.10 -14.19
C GLY A 197 7.39 -0.85 -13.91
N SER A 198 8.33 -0.88 -14.83
CA SER A 198 9.62 -1.59 -14.77
C SER A 198 9.55 -3.11 -14.90
N GLY A 199 8.40 -3.73 -14.62
CA GLY A 199 8.30 -5.19 -14.59
C GLY A 199 9.03 -5.82 -13.40
N TRP A 200 9.73 -6.92 -13.65
CA TRP A 200 10.46 -7.67 -12.62
C TRP A 200 11.72 -8.32 -13.16
N GLN A 201 12.67 -8.57 -12.27
CA GLN A 201 13.92 -9.31 -12.55
C GLN A 201 14.22 -10.29 -11.43
N VAL A 202 14.67 -11.48 -11.79
CA VAL A 202 15.12 -12.51 -10.84
C VAL A 202 16.62 -12.65 -10.89
N TYR A 203 17.25 -12.41 -9.76
CA TYR A 203 18.69 -12.54 -9.57
C TYR A 203 19.03 -13.84 -8.86
N VAL A 204 20.07 -14.51 -9.35
CA VAL A 204 20.62 -15.72 -8.75
C VAL A 204 22.14 -15.59 -8.63
N ARG A 205 22.74 -16.42 -7.76
CA ARG A 205 24.16 -16.43 -7.58
C ARG A 205 24.82 -17.40 -8.59
N GLN A 206 25.90 -16.97 -9.21
CA GLN A 206 26.81 -17.86 -9.95
C GLN A 206 28.02 -18.33 -9.12
N LYS A 207 28.76 -19.31 -9.67
CA LYS A 207 29.95 -19.88 -9.01
C LYS A 207 31.03 -18.82 -8.71
N ASN A 208 31.19 -17.80 -9.56
CA ASN A 208 32.15 -16.71 -9.40
C ASN A 208 31.66 -15.60 -8.47
N ARG A 209 30.50 -15.74 -7.82
CA ARG A 209 29.85 -14.78 -6.93
C ARG A 209 29.25 -13.54 -7.61
N GLU A 210 29.26 -13.44 -8.92
CA GLU A 210 28.58 -12.37 -9.62
C GLU A 210 27.06 -12.60 -9.62
N PRO A 211 26.24 -11.53 -9.43
CA PRO A 211 24.80 -11.62 -9.58
C PRO A 211 24.46 -11.83 -11.07
N VAL A 212 23.54 -12.73 -11.35
CA VAL A 212 23.09 -13.01 -12.71
C VAL A 212 21.57 -12.92 -12.75
N ILE A 213 21.07 -12.26 -13.77
CA ILE A 213 19.64 -12.24 -14.07
C ILE A 213 19.29 -13.58 -14.73
N ARG A 214 18.50 -14.39 -14.04
CA ARG A 214 18.02 -15.69 -14.54
C ARG A 214 16.78 -15.55 -15.39
N ASP A 215 15.89 -14.64 -15.00
CA ASP A 215 14.62 -14.39 -15.69
C ASP A 215 14.16 -12.96 -15.46
N GLN A 216 13.41 -12.41 -16.39
CA GLN A 216 12.89 -11.06 -16.30
C GLN A 216 11.71 -10.83 -17.25
N MET A 217 10.85 -9.90 -16.91
CA MET A 217 9.81 -9.42 -17.81
C MET A 217 9.61 -7.92 -17.58
N HIS A 218 9.79 -7.14 -18.63
CA HIS A 218 9.51 -5.71 -18.60
C HIS A 218 8.00 -5.44 -18.69
N GLY A 219 7.55 -4.31 -18.17
CA GLY A 219 6.17 -3.90 -18.31
C GLY A 219 5.91 -2.44 -17.99
N ARG A 220 4.96 -1.88 -18.72
CA ARG A 220 4.49 -0.50 -18.54
C ARG A 220 3.49 -0.43 -17.39
N PHE A 221 3.35 0.75 -16.80
CA PHE A 221 2.34 0.97 -15.76
C PHE A 221 0.93 0.73 -16.32
N PRO A 222 0.08 -0.10 -15.68
CA PRO A 222 -1.08 -0.70 -16.31
C PRO A 222 -2.40 0.10 -16.14
N ASP A 223 -2.36 1.43 -16.26
CA ASP A 223 -3.57 2.26 -16.13
C ASP A 223 -4.65 1.87 -17.15
N LYS A 224 -4.24 1.67 -18.41
CA LYS A 224 -5.17 1.31 -19.49
C LYS A 224 -5.80 -0.06 -19.27
N GLU A 225 -4.99 -1.06 -18.96
CA GLU A 225 -5.43 -2.43 -18.68
C GLU A 225 -6.39 -2.47 -17.50
N HIS A 226 -6.11 -1.66 -16.49
CA HIS A 226 -6.93 -1.58 -15.29
C HIS A 226 -8.31 -0.97 -15.56
N GLN A 227 -8.36 0.14 -16.29
CA GLN A 227 -9.63 0.77 -16.72
C GLN A 227 -10.43 -0.14 -17.63
N GLN A 228 -9.77 -0.80 -18.58
CA GLN A 228 -10.40 -1.75 -19.48
C GLN A 228 -11.00 -2.93 -18.73
N ASN A 229 -10.26 -3.51 -17.77
CA ASN A 229 -10.75 -4.60 -16.92
C ASN A 229 -12.03 -4.20 -16.18
N PHE A 230 -12.11 -2.97 -15.62
CA PHE A 230 -13.32 -2.49 -14.96
C PHE A 230 -14.53 -2.48 -15.90
N ILE A 231 -14.38 -1.87 -17.10
CA ILE A 231 -15.45 -1.77 -18.08
C ILE A 231 -15.93 -3.17 -18.54
N GLU A 232 -14.98 -4.07 -18.79
CA GLU A 232 -15.28 -5.45 -19.17
C GLU A 232 -16.02 -6.21 -18.06
N CYS A 233 -15.63 -6.02 -16.80
CA CYS A 233 -16.31 -6.61 -15.65
C CYS A 233 -17.71 -6.04 -15.43
N VAL A 234 -17.93 -4.75 -15.67
CA VAL A 234 -19.27 -4.15 -15.65
C VAL A 234 -20.18 -4.81 -16.68
N ARG A 235 -19.68 -5.08 -17.89
CA ARG A 235 -20.43 -5.71 -18.98
C ARG A 235 -20.65 -7.21 -18.77
N SER A 236 -19.59 -7.94 -18.38
CA SER A 236 -19.62 -9.40 -18.22
C SER A 236 -20.13 -9.88 -16.87
N ARG A 237 -20.21 -8.97 -15.88
CA ARG A 237 -20.51 -9.26 -14.48
C ARG A 237 -19.48 -10.15 -13.79
N LYS A 238 -18.28 -10.32 -14.36
CA LYS A 238 -17.15 -11.00 -13.71
C LYS A 238 -16.54 -10.13 -12.62
N THR A 239 -15.81 -10.76 -11.71
CA THR A 239 -15.07 -10.07 -10.65
C THR A 239 -13.85 -9.34 -11.25
N PRO A 240 -13.63 -8.06 -10.94
CA PRO A 240 -12.47 -7.33 -11.44
C PRO A 240 -11.17 -7.80 -10.77
N ASN A 241 -10.03 -7.54 -11.44
CA ASN A 241 -8.70 -7.91 -10.93
C ASN A 241 -8.40 -7.29 -9.56
N ALA A 242 -8.85 -6.06 -9.34
CA ALA A 242 -8.72 -5.35 -8.08
C ALA A 242 -10.09 -5.19 -7.40
N ASP A 243 -10.71 -6.31 -7.09
CA ASP A 243 -11.99 -6.35 -6.40
C ASP A 243 -11.93 -5.73 -5.01
N ILE A 244 -13.04 -5.15 -4.54
CA ILE A 244 -13.13 -4.50 -3.23
C ILE A 244 -12.75 -5.43 -2.06
N ALA A 245 -13.01 -6.73 -2.15
CA ALA A 245 -12.62 -7.68 -1.11
C ALA A 245 -11.10 -7.85 -1.04
N GLU A 246 -10.42 -7.82 -2.19
CA GLU A 246 -8.95 -7.81 -2.23
C GLU A 246 -8.38 -6.53 -1.65
N GLY A 247 -9.03 -5.38 -1.92
CA GLY A 247 -8.67 -4.11 -1.32
C GLY A 247 -8.80 -4.11 0.19
N HIS A 248 -9.87 -4.69 0.71
CA HIS A 248 -10.07 -4.87 2.14
C HIS A 248 -8.91 -5.65 2.79
N LEU A 249 -8.57 -6.82 2.23
CA LEU A 249 -7.46 -7.65 2.73
C LEU A 249 -6.11 -6.90 2.74
N SER A 250 -5.83 -6.13 1.69
CA SER A 250 -4.57 -5.38 1.63
C SER A 250 -4.55 -4.21 2.60
N MET A 251 -5.69 -3.50 2.75
CA MET A 251 -5.80 -2.40 3.72
C MET A 251 -5.70 -2.88 5.16
N LEU A 252 -6.19 -4.08 5.49
CA LEU A 252 -6.03 -4.64 6.84
C LEU A 252 -4.55 -4.74 7.25
N LEU A 253 -3.66 -5.19 6.36
CA LEU A 253 -2.22 -5.28 6.66
C LEU A 253 -1.64 -3.91 7.06
N VAL A 254 -2.01 -2.88 6.29
CA VAL A 254 -1.58 -1.51 6.54
C VAL A 254 -2.20 -0.96 7.84
N HIS A 255 -3.50 -1.20 8.06
CA HIS A 255 -4.16 -0.74 9.28
C HIS A 255 -3.60 -1.41 10.54
N TYR A 256 -3.31 -2.70 10.53
CA TYR A 256 -2.65 -3.37 11.66
C TYR A 256 -1.29 -2.73 11.97
N ALA A 257 -0.49 -2.41 10.95
CA ALA A 257 0.78 -1.71 11.15
C ALA A 257 0.57 -0.31 11.75
N MET A 258 -0.43 0.44 11.27
CA MET A 258 -0.77 1.74 11.83
C MET A 258 -1.28 1.67 13.26
N ILE A 259 -2.10 0.67 13.60
CA ILE A 259 -2.61 0.46 14.96
C ILE A 259 -1.46 0.11 15.91
N SER A 260 -0.58 -0.81 15.53
CA SER A 260 0.64 -1.14 16.30
C SER A 260 1.48 0.10 16.60
N TYR A 261 1.75 0.91 15.57
CA TYR A 261 2.48 2.18 15.72
C TYR A 261 1.78 3.13 16.72
N ARG A 262 0.47 3.36 16.56
CA ARG A 262 -0.31 4.29 17.41
C ARG A 262 -0.43 3.85 18.86
N LEU A 263 -0.27 2.56 19.13
CA LEU A 263 -0.22 2.00 20.48
C LEU A 263 1.18 2.04 21.11
N GLY A 264 2.14 2.70 20.47
CA GLY A 264 3.51 2.80 20.98
C GLY A 264 4.37 1.59 20.63
N ALA A 265 4.18 1.04 19.44
CA ALA A 265 4.88 -0.13 18.92
C ALA A 265 4.53 -1.44 19.67
N GLU A 266 3.28 -1.63 20.00
CA GLU A 266 2.80 -2.91 20.54
C GLU A 266 2.77 -3.99 19.46
N LYS A 267 3.26 -5.20 19.77
CA LYS A 267 3.08 -6.38 18.91
C LYS A 267 1.62 -6.85 19.00
N LEU A 268 0.97 -6.91 17.85
CA LEU A 268 -0.43 -7.33 17.73
C LEU A 268 -0.51 -8.80 17.30
N THR A 269 -1.45 -9.54 17.87
CA THR A 269 -1.83 -10.89 17.41
C THR A 269 -3.14 -10.81 16.66
N ILE A 270 -3.21 -11.40 15.47
CA ILE A 270 -4.37 -11.32 14.60
C ILE A 270 -5.11 -12.65 14.57
N ASP A 271 -6.42 -12.60 14.70
CA ASP A 271 -7.28 -13.75 14.41
C ASP A 271 -7.68 -13.74 12.93
N PRO A 272 -7.20 -14.71 12.14
CA PRO A 272 -7.47 -14.75 10.70
C PRO A 272 -8.93 -15.09 10.36
N GLN A 273 -9.73 -15.56 11.32
CA GLN A 273 -11.14 -15.90 11.09
C GLN A 273 -12.06 -14.70 11.27
N THR A 274 -11.74 -13.86 12.25
CA THR A 274 -12.54 -12.68 12.62
C THR A 274 -11.93 -11.37 12.15
N GLU A 275 -10.68 -11.38 11.67
CA GLU A 275 -9.89 -10.19 11.30
C GLU A 275 -9.61 -9.24 12.48
N GLN A 276 -9.86 -9.71 13.71
CA GLN A 276 -9.71 -8.90 14.92
C GLN A 276 -8.33 -9.04 15.55
N ILE A 277 -7.94 -8.04 16.32
CA ILE A 277 -6.74 -8.06 17.13
C ILE A 277 -7.07 -8.73 18.46
N VAL A 278 -6.39 -9.83 18.76
CA VAL A 278 -6.66 -10.67 19.93
C VAL A 278 -6.11 -10.03 21.20
N GLY A 279 -6.93 -9.98 22.24
CA GLY A 279 -6.49 -9.65 23.60
C GLY A 279 -6.11 -8.18 23.81
N ASN A 280 -6.41 -7.29 22.87
CA ASN A 280 -6.09 -5.87 22.98
C ASN A 280 -7.31 -4.97 22.70
N PRO A 281 -8.13 -4.66 23.74
CA PRO A 281 -9.29 -3.79 23.57
C PRO A 281 -8.96 -2.39 23.02
N ARG A 282 -7.82 -1.80 23.43
CA ARG A 282 -7.38 -0.49 22.94
C ARG A 282 -7.09 -0.51 21.44
N ALA A 283 -6.57 -1.63 20.94
CA ALA A 283 -6.35 -1.81 19.51
C ALA A 283 -7.68 -1.86 18.75
N MET A 284 -8.69 -2.51 19.33
CA MET A 284 -10.03 -2.61 18.73
C MET A 284 -10.76 -1.27 18.66
N GLU A 285 -10.52 -0.35 19.58
CA GLU A 285 -11.04 1.02 19.49
C GLU A 285 -10.54 1.77 18.24
N LEU A 286 -9.35 1.41 17.75
CA LEU A 286 -8.76 2.00 16.54
C LEU A 286 -9.27 1.39 15.22
N PHE A 287 -10.10 0.34 15.27
CA PHE A 287 -10.76 -0.22 14.07
C PHE A 287 -11.86 0.67 13.53
N THR A 288 -12.39 1.54 14.35
CA THR A 288 -13.46 2.47 14.01
C THR A 288 -13.02 3.91 14.27
N ARG A 289 -13.83 4.82 13.85
CA ARG A 289 -13.68 6.25 14.15
C ARG A 289 -15.04 6.86 14.38
N ASP A 290 -15.10 7.93 15.13
CA ASP A 290 -16.31 8.71 15.25
C ASP A 290 -16.64 9.40 13.93
N TYR A 291 -17.82 9.11 13.40
CA TYR A 291 -18.30 9.73 12.18
C TYR A 291 -19.14 10.97 12.51
N ARG A 292 -18.82 12.08 11.85
CA ARG A 292 -19.62 13.31 11.93
C ARG A 292 -20.97 13.12 11.19
N LYS A 293 -22.07 13.52 11.81
CA LYS A 293 -23.39 13.53 11.16
C LYS A 293 -23.43 14.59 10.03
N PRO A 294 -24.14 14.34 8.90
CA PRO A 294 -24.93 13.13 8.60
C PRO A 294 -24.13 11.98 7.97
N TRP A 295 -22.79 12.03 7.94
CA TRP A 295 -21.88 11.13 7.25
C TRP A 295 -21.63 9.80 7.98
N VAL A 296 -22.58 9.36 8.78
CA VAL A 296 -22.46 8.08 9.52
C VAL A 296 -22.59 6.92 8.56
N VAL A 297 -21.64 5.98 8.64
CA VAL A 297 -21.72 4.70 7.93
C VAL A 297 -22.38 3.69 8.85
N GLU A 298 -23.50 3.12 8.42
CA GLU A 298 -24.21 2.08 9.17
C GLU A 298 -23.45 0.75 9.10
N ASP A 299 -23.41 0.02 10.21
CA ASP A 299 -22.74 -1.29 10.30
C ASP A 299 -23.45 -2.36 9.44
N THR A 300 -24.73 -2.18 9.20
CA THR A 300 -25.53 -3.09 8.37
C THR A 300 -26.07 -2.40 7.13
N VAL A 301 -25.74 -2.93 5.97
CA VAL A 301 -26.19 -2.44 4.65
C VAL A 301 -27.09 -3.45 3.97
#